data_4bf45e1b7b39256afb4462e9f314748c
#
_entry.id   4bf45e1b7b39256afb4462e9f314748c
#
_cell.length_a   1.000
_cell.length_b   1.000
_cell.length_c   1.000
_cell.angle_alpha   90.00
_cell.angle_beta   90.00
_cell.angle_gamma   90.00
#
_symmetry.space_group_name_H-M   'P 1'
#
loop_
_entity.id
_entity.type
_entity.pdbx_description
1 polymer ?
#
loop_
_entity_poly.entity_id
_entity_poly.type
_entity_poly.pdbx_seq_one_letter_code
_entity_poly.pdbx_strand_id
1 'polypeptide(L)'
;MMLLPVGRMYIRMESAMSIIVDKISYVYEAGTGFERRALDNVSCAINDGEFVGLIGHTGSGKSTFIQHLNGLLKATEGHIYFNGQDIYDAGFNMKELRSKVGLVFQYPEHQLFETDIFKDVCFGPKNLGLSRQEYELRAFESLRLVGLDENLYYQSPFDLSGGQKRRVAIAGVLAMKPEGLILDEPTAGLDPKGRDDILDCLKYLREETGITVILVSHSMEDVAKYVDRIMVMDDGVLKYDDTPQNVFRHYRQLEQIGLAAPQVTYIMNDLIRAGINVNPDAITIAEAKESILSHFKHNAKA
;
A
#
# COMPACT_ATOMS: atom_id res chain seq x y z
N MET A 1 -5.64 -28.67 19.16
CA MET A 1 -5.44 -29.40 17.90
C MET A 1 -4.32 -28.65 17.18
N MET A 2 -3.15 -29.25 17.11
CA MET A 2 -1.88 -28.63 16.71
C MET A 2 -1.90 -28.43 15.19
N LEU A 3 -1.89 -27.19 14.70
CA LEU A 3 -1.75 -26.88 13.28
C LEU A 3 -0.31 -27.26 12.84
N LEU A 4 -0.21 -28.25 11.97
CA LEU A 4 1.04 -28.61 11.32
C LEU A 4 1.49 -27.43 10.43
N PRO A 5 2.79 -27.13 10.34
CA PRO A 5 3.32 -26.11 9.45
C PRO A 5 3.16 -26.60 8.01
N VAL A 6 2.29 -25.94 7.26
CA VAL A 6 2.15 -26.14 5.80
C VAL A 6 3.45 -25.62 5.17
N GLY A 7 4.17 -26.54 4.53
CA GLY A 7 5.50 -26.36 3.99
C GLY A 7 5.63 -25.12 3.09
N ARG A 8 6.77 -24.47 3.25
CA ARG A 8 7.32 -23.42 2.37
C ARG A 8 7.23 -23.86 0.90
N MET A 9 6.26 -23.34 0.19
CA MET A 9 6.13 -23.51 -1.26
C MET A 9 5.68 -22.20 -1.94
N TYR A 10 6.21 -21.07 -1.45
CA TYR A 10 6.35 -19.88 -2.27
C TYR A 10 7.81 -19.81 -2.70
N ILE A 11 8.05 -20.17 -3.95
CA ILE A 11 9.33 -19.96 -4.63
C ILE A 11 9.49 -18.44 -4.65
N ARG A 12 10.48 -17.92 -3.91
CA ARG A 12 10.95 -16.54 -4.01
C ARG A 12 11.22 -16.28 -5.49
N MET A 13 10.46 -15.37 -6.11
CA MET A 13 10.64 -15.08 -7.53
C MET A 13 12.05 -14.52 -7.73
N GLU A 14 12.77 -15.07 -8.71
CA GLU A 14 14.18 -14.73 -9.00
C GLU A 14 14.36 -13.33 -9.63
N SER A 15 13.29 -12.59 -9.90
CA SER A 15 13.34 -11.21 -10.43
C SER A 15 12.95 -10.22 -9.36
N ALA A 16 13.90 -9.41 -8.89
CA ALA A 16 13.63 -8.28 -8.01
C ALA A 16 12.83 -7.22 -8.77
N MET A 17 11.63 -6.85 -8.26
CA MET A 17 10.84 -5.77 -8.82
C MET A 17 11.55 -4.44 -8.61
N SER A 18 11.66 -3.63 -9.67
CA SER A 18 12.16 -2.26 -9.57
C SER A 18 11.31 -1.33 -10.43
N ILE A 19 10.78 -0.28 -9.81
CA ILE A 19 10.12 0.81 -10.53
C ILE A 19 10.94 2.08 -10.30
N ILE A 20 11.44 2.67 -11.38
CA ILE A 20 12.12 3.97 -11.34
C ILE A 20 11.25 4.99 -12.05
N VAL A 21 10.92 6.06 -11.35
CA VAL A 21 10.17 7.19 -11.89
C VAL A 21 11.16 8.33 -12.10
N ASP A 22 11.29 8.80 -13.33
CA ASP A 22 12.21 9.88 -13.70
C ASP A 22 11.44 11.09 -14.23
N LYS A 23 11.32 12.10 -13.38
CA LYS A 23 10.79 13.44 -13.68
C LYS A 23 9.43 13.42 -14.38
N ILE A 24 8.51 12.55 -13.92
CA ILE A 24 7.17 12.53 -14.53
C ILE A 24 6.38 13.77 -14.17
N SER A 25 5.74 14.35 -15.19
CA SER A 25 4.70 15.37 -15.04
C SER A 25 3.43 14.89 -15.71
N TYR A 26 2.28 15.29 -15.19
CA TYR A 26 1.00 14.95 -15.76
C TYR A 26 -0.01 16.08 -15.66
N VAL A 27 -0.63 16.39 -16.78
CA VAL A 27 -1.64 17.45 -16.90
C VAL A 27 -2.93 16.85 -17.43
N TYR A 28 -4.00 16.94 -16.62
CA TYR A 28 -5.35 16.62 -17.09
C TYR A 28 -5.83 17.69 -18.06
N GLU A 29 -6.56 17.27 -19.10
CA GLU A 29 -7.22 18.15 -20.09
C GLU A 29 -6.27 19.22 -20.67
N ALA A 30 -5.01 18.81 -20.96
CA ALA A 30 -3.98 19.66 -21.52
C ALA A 30 -4.46 20.42 -22.77
N GLY A 31 -4.19 21.73 -22.84
CA GLY A 31 -4.60 22.60 -23.95
C GLY A 31 -6.06 23.03 -23.90
N THR A 32 -6.80 22.76 -22.84
CA THR A 32 -8.18 23.22 -22.63
C THR A 32 -8.25 24.30 -21.56
N GLY A 33 -9.39 24.98 -21.43
CA GLY A 33 -9.63 25.94 -20.32
C GLY A 33 -9.77 25.29 -18.93
N PHE A 34 -9.76 23.97 -18.84
CA PHE A 34 -9.85 23.18 -17.60
C PHE A 34 -8.56 22.44 -17.27
N GLU A 35 -7.44 22.86 -17.87
CA GLU A 35 -6.13 22.27 -17.63
C GLU A 35 -5.77 22.29 -16.16
N ARG A 36 -5.37 21.10 -15.64
CA ARG A 36 -4.92 20.92 -14.27
C ARG A 36 -3.68 20.05 -14.21
N ARG A 37 -2.56 20.61 -13.73
CA ARG A 37 -1.34 19.85 -13.45
C ARG A 37 -1.56 19.03 -12.17
N ALA A 38 -1.47 17.72 -12.28
CA ALA A 38 -1.65 16.79 -11.17
C ALA A 38 -0.33 16.19 -10.66
N LEU A 39 0.70 16.13 -11.52
CA LEU A 39 2.06 15.76 -11.15
C LEU A 39 3.02 16.76 -11.77
N ASP A 40 4.07 17.12 -11.01
CA ASP A 40 5.08 18.07 -11.44
C ASP A 40 6.48 17.56 -11.08
N ASN A 41 7.21 17.06 -12.08
CA ASN A 41 8.60 16.62 -11.98
C ASN A 41 8.87 15.62 -10.84
N VAL A 42 8.00 14.62 -10.67
CA VAL A 42 8.12 13.60 -9.63
C VAL A 42 9.19 12.58 -10.02
N SER A 43 10.15 12.36 -9.11
CA SER A 43 11.19 11.32 -9.28
C SER A 43 11.33 10.51 -7.99
N CYS A 44 11.36 9.18 -8.12
CA CYS A 44 11.60 8.24 -7.02
C CYS A 44 11.99 6.86 -7.56
N ALA A 45 12.46 6.00 -6.69
CA ALA A 45 12.64 4.58 -6.97
C ALA A 45 11.88 3.75 -5.94
N ILE A 46 11.24 2.67 -6.36
CA ILE A 46 10.56 1.70 -5.51
C ILE A 46 11.27 0.38 -5.71
N ASN A 47 11.81 -0.17 -4.62
CA ASN A 47 12.61 -1.39 -4.68
C ASN A 47 11.78 -2.61 -4.27
N ASP A 48 12.31 -3.78 -4.61
CA ASP A 48 11.70 -5.07 -4.29
C ASP A 48 11.53 -5.27 -2.77
N GLY A 49 10.36 -5.78 -2.38
CA GLY A 49 10.05 -6.12 -1.00
C GLY A 49 9.86 -4.93 -0.04
N GLU A 50 9.88 -3.69 -0.52
CA GLU A 50 9.58 -2.51 0.31
C GLU A 50 8.09 -2.45 0.69
N PHE A 51 7.80 -1.94 1.89
CA PHE A 51 6.48 -1.50 2.27
C PHE A 51 6.46 0.03 2.34
N VAL A 52 5.96 0.67 1.30
CA VAL A 52 5.95 2.13 1.13
C VAL A 52 4.59 2.70 1.47
N GLY A 53 4.55 3.71 2.35
CA GLY A 53 3.38 4.54 2.60
C GLY A 53 3.38 5.77 1.69
N LEU A 54 2.33 6.00 0.93
CA LEU A 54 2.13 7.21 0.14
C LEU A 54 1.08 8.08 0.81
N ILE A 55 1.50 9.23 1.34
CA ILE A 55 0.62 10.17 2.05
C ILE A 55 0.58 11.54 1.36
N GLY A 56 -0.42 12.33 1.69
CA GLY A 56 -0.64 13.67 1.15
C GLY A 56 -2.10 14.08 1.33
N HIS A 57 -2.40 15.37 1.26
CA HIS A 57 -3.78 15.86 1.33
C HIS A 57 -4.62 15.41 0.12
N THR A 58 -5.94 15.57 0.19
CA THR A 58 -6.82 15.28 -0.95
C THR A 58 -6.48 16.22 -2.11
N GLY A 59 -6.27 15.64 -3.30
CA GLY A 59 -5.86 16.40 -4.49
C GLY A 59 -4.35 16.62 -4.64
N SER A 60 -3.50 16.10 -3.74
CA SER A 60 -2.03 16.23 -3.84
C SER A 60 -1.39 15.41 -4.98
N GLY A 61 -2.17 14.60 -5.73
CA GLY A 61 -1.68 13.83 -6.87
C GLY A 61 -1.46 12.34 -6.63
N LYS A 62 -1.70 11.81 -5.40
CA LYS A 62 -1.45 10.39 -5.04
C LYS A 62 -2.10 9.39 -5.99
N SER A 63 -3.43 9.48 -6.17
CA SER A 63 -4.16 8.54 -7.04
C SER A 63 -3.72 8.64 -8.50
N THR A 64 -3.36 9.85 -8.98
CA THR A 64 -2.76 10.05 -10.29
C THR A 64 -1.40 9.35 -10.35
N PHE A 65 -0.55 9.51 -9.35
CA PHE A 65 0.77 8.90 -9.29
C PHE A 65 0.71 7.37 -9.33
N ILE A 66 -0.11 6.74 -8.48
CA ILE A 66 -0.21 5.27 -8.48
C ILE A 66 -0.76 4.68 -9.79
N GLN A 67 -1.64 5.42 -10.49
CA GLN A 67 -2.13 5.01 -11.81
C GLN A 67 -1.05 5.07 -12.89
N HIS A 68 -0.03 5.90 -12.74
CA HIS A 68 1.14 5.88 -13.62
C HIS A 68 2.01 4.66 -13.36
N LEU A 69 2.19 4.25 -12.10
CA LEU A 69 3.01 3.07 -11.76
C LEU A 69 2.44 1.77 -12.35
N ASN A 70 1.12 1.67 -12.51
CA ASN A 70 0.44 0.54 -13.13
C ASN A 70 0.22 0.72 -14.66
N GLY A 71 0.66 1.84 -15.24
CA GLY A 71 0.47 2.15 -16.66
C GLY A 71 -0.98 2.39 -17.09
N LEU A 72 -1.88 2.76 -16.15
CA LEU A 72 -3.25 3.20 -16.48
C LEU A 72 -3.26 4.61 -17.04
N LEU A 73 -2.35 5.47 -16.59
CA LEU A 73 -2.12 6.79 -17.14
C LEU A 73 -0.73 6.84 -17.79
N LYS A 74 -0.60 7.65 -18.81
CA LYS A 74 0.68 7.93 -19.48
C LYS A 74 1.11 9.34 -19.10
N ALA A 75 2.34 9.50 -18.60
CA ALA A 75 2.89 10.81 -18.26
C ALA A 75 2.93 11.74 -19.48
N THR A 76 2.69 13.03 -19.24
CA THR A 76 2.84 14.08 -20.25
C THR A 76 4.31 14.33 -20.55
N GLU A 77 5.16 14.23 -19.52
CA GLU A 77 6.61 14.38 -19.58
C GLU A 77 7.28 13.38 -18.63
N GLY A 78 8.54 13.03 -18.89
CA GLY A 78 9.33 12.10 -18.09
C GLY A 78 9.07 10.64 -18.44
N HIS A 79 9.71 9.74 -17.68
CA HIS A 79 9.75 8.31 -17.97
C HIS A 79 9.51 7.47 -16.73
N ILE A 80 8.98 6.27 -16.91
CA ILE A 80 8.88 5.25 -15.87
C ILE A 80 9.55 3.99 -16.39
N TYR A 81 10.46 3.44 -15.60
CA TYR A 81 11.14 2.20 -15.91
C TYR A 81 10.64 1.08 -14.99
N PHE A 82 10.19 -0.01 -15.57
CA PHE A 82 9.86 -1.23 -14.87
C PHE A 82 10.92 -2.29 -15.20
N ASN A 83 11.66 -2.75 -14.19
CA ASN A 83 12.77 -3.70 -14.35
C ASN A 83 13.78 -3.26 -15.42
N GLY A 84 14.07 -1.95 -15.48
CA GLY A 84 15.03 -1.34 -16.39
C GLY A 84 14.52 -1.05 -17.81
N GLN A 85 13.26 -1.36 -18.13
CA GLN A 85 12.63 -1.04 -19.41
C GLN A 85 11.67 0.15 -19.26
N ASP A 86 11.75 1.11 -20.18
CA ASP A 86 10.80 2.21 -20.22
C ASP A 86 9.40 1.69 -20.61
N ILE A 87 8.41 1.94 -19.77
CA ILE A 87 7.04 1.49 -20.02
C ILE A 87 6.37 2.22 -21.18
N TYR A 88 6.96 3.32 -21.65
CA TYR A 88 6.45 4.12 -22.78
C TYR A 88 7.08 3.76 -24.12
N ASP A 89 8.04 2.84 -24.14
CA ASP A 89 8.66 2.35 -25.37
C ASP A 89 7.68 1.63 -26.30
N ALA A 90 7.87 1.81 -27.60
CA ALA A 90 7.10 1.08 -28.60
C ALA A 90 7.43 -0.43 -28.51
N GLY A 91 6.45 -1.24 -28.09
CA GLY A 91 6.63 -2.68 -27.93
C GLY A 91 6.73 -3.13 -26.47
N PHE A 92 6.71 -2.21 -25.50
CA PHE A 92 6.59 -2.59 -24.09
C PHE A 92 5.25 -3.31 -23.81
N ASN A 93 5.31 -4.39 -23.05
CA ASN A 93 4.13 -5.21 -22.76
C ASN A 93 3.32 -4.66 -21.57
N MET A 94 2.40 -3.73 -21.83
CA MET A 94 1.52 -3.18 -20.80
C MET A 94 0.63 -4.21 -20.08
N LYS A 95 0.28 -5.31 -20.77
CA LYS A 95 -0.49 -6.39 -20.12
C LYS A 95 0.35 -7.11 -19.07
N GLU A 96 1.63 -7.28 -19.35
CA GLU A 96 2.58 -7.86 -18.40
C GLU A 96 2.79 -6.94 -17.19
N LEU A 97 3.04 -5.64 -17.41
CA LEU A 97 3.13 -4.66 -16.33
C LEU A 97 1.93 -4.74 -15.38
N ARG A 98 0.71 -4.71 -15.93
CA ARG A 98 -0.54 -4.76 -15.12
C ARG A 98 -0.75 -6.09 -14.42
N SER A 99 -0.16 -7.16 -14.90
CA SER A 99 -0.18 -8.45 -14.19
C SER A 99 0.85 -8.50 -13.05
N LYS A 100 1.97 -7.77 -13.19
CA LYS A 100 3.07 -7.72 -12.22
C LYS A 100 2.89 -6.64 -11.16
N VAL A 101 2.25 -5.52 -11.51
CA VAL A 101 1.94 -4.41 -10.60
C VAL A 101 0.44 -4.34 -10.42
N GLY A 102 -0.06 -5.04 -9.40
CA GLY A 102 -1.48 -5.07 -9.06
C GLY A 102 -1.94 -3.75 -8.42
N LEU A 103 -3.13 -3.27 -8.78
CA LEU A 103 -3.73 -2.07 -8.23
C LEU A 103 -5.12 -2.39 -7.67
N VAL A 104 -5.30 -2.10 -6.39
CA VAL A 104 -6.58 -2.16 -5.68
C VAL A 104 -7.04 -0.73 -5.45
N PHE A 105 -8.15 -0.34 -6.09
CA PHE A 105 -8.72 1.01 -5.96
C PHE A 105 -9.44 1.22 -4.63
N GLN A 106 -9.73 2.47 -4.33
CA GLN A 106 -10.59 2.85 -3.20
C GLN A 106 -11.98 2.20 -3.33
N TYR A 107 -12.53 1.65 -2.23
CA TYR A 107 -13.77 0.87 -2.21
C TYR A 107 -13.74 -0.33 -3.17
N PRO A 108 -12.75 -1.22 -3.06
CA PRO A 108 -12.57 -2.32 -4.02
C PRO A 108 -13.73 -3.32 -4.01
N GLU A 109 -14.55 -3.31 -2.96
CA GLU A 109 -15.79 -4.09 -2.86
C GLU A 109 -16.83 -3.76 -3.92
N HIS A 110 -16.76 -2.59 -4.55
CA HIS A 110 -17.65 -2.23 -5.66
C HIS A 110 -17.21 -2.86 -6.99
N GLN A 111 -16.06 -3.49 -7.02
CA GLN A 111 -15.52 -4.16 -8.22
C GLN A 111 -15.95 -5.63 -8.32
N LEU A 112 -16.58 -6.18 -7.27
CA LEU A 112 -17.08 -7.55 -7.25
C LEU A 112 -18.37 -7.65 -8.06
N PHE A 113 -18.42 -8.55 -9.04
CA PHE A 113 -19.52 -8.64 -10.00
C PHE A 113 -19.96 -10.07 -10.34
N GLU A 114 -19.20 -11.10 -9.97
CA GLU A 114 -19.51 -12.48 -10.26
C GLU A 114 -20.57 -13.05 -9.31
N THR A 115 -21.14 -14.18 -9.67
CA THR A 115 -22.20 -14.86 -8.91
C THR A 115 -21.73 -15.43 -7.59
N ASP A 116 -20.45 -15.77 -7.51
CA ASP A 116 -19.80 -16.27 -6.31
C ASP A 116 -18.35 -15.76 -6.20
N ILE A 117 -17.85 -15.76 -4.98
CA ILE A 117 -16.53 -15.22 -4.61
C ILE A 117 -15.42 -15.93 -5.35
N PHE A 118 -15.48 -17.26 -5.44
CA PHE A 118 -14.42 -18.04 -6.06
C PHE A 118 -14.27 -17.70 -7.55
N LYS A 119 -15.41 -17.54 -8.27
CA LYS A 119 -15.38 -17.11 -9.67
C LYS A 119 -14.84 -15.70 -9.83
N ASP A 120 -15.19 -14.80 -8.92
CA ASP A 120 -14.70 -13.42 -8.95
C ASP A 120 -13.17 -13.38 -8.87
N VAL A 121 -12.59 -14.13 -7.92
CA VAL A 121 -11.12 -14.23 -7.78
C VAL A 121 -10.47 -14.97 -8.96
N CYS A 122 -11.15 -15.90 -9.61
CA CYS A 122 -10.66 -16.56 -10.82
C CYS A 122 -10.58 -15.64 -12.05
N PHE A 123 -11.29 -14.51 -12.05
CA PHE A 123 -11.45 -13.65 -13.23
C PHE A 123 -10.10 -13.11 -13.75
N GLY A 124 -9.25 -12.55 -12.85
CA GLY A 124 -7.94 -12.02 -13.21
C GLY A 124 -7.02 -13.07 -13.86
N PRO A 125 -6.73 -14.18 -13.19
CA PRO A 125 -5.90 -15.26 -13.74
C PRO A 125 -6.45 -15.87 -15.03
N LYS A 126 -7.76 -16.01 -15.16
CA LYS A 126 -8.41 -16.46 -16.40
C LYS A 126 -8.13 -15.52 -17.58
N ASN A 127 -8.18 -14.19 -17.34
CA ASN A 127 -7.89 -13.19 -18.36
C ASN A 127 -6.39 -13.13 -18.75
N LEU A 128 -5.50 -13.66 -17.89
CA LEU A 128 -4.11 -13.89 -18.24
C LEU A 128 -3.91 -15.07 -19.20
N GLY A 129 -4.95 -15.89 -19.42
CA GLY A 129 -4.93 -17.05 -20.31
C GLY A 129 -4.43 -18.32 -19.63
N LEU A 130 -4.48 -18.39 -18.30
CA LEU A 130 -4.08 -19.57 -17.56
C LEU A 130 -5.07 -20.73 -17.76
N SER A 131 -4.58 -21.97 -17.62
CA SER A 131 -5.42 -23.16 -17.63
C SER A 131 -6.41 -23.15 -16.46
N ARG A 132 -7.52 -23.90 -16.61
CA ARG A 132 -8.54 -23.98 -15.56
C ARG A 132 -7.95 -24.44 -14.21
N GLN A 133 -7.11 -25.44 -14.24
CA GLN A 133 -6.48 -25.95 -13.02
C GLN A 133 -5.61 -24.90 -12.35
N GLU A 134 -4.84 -24.14 -13.12
CA GLU A 134 -3.95 -23.11 -12.60
C GLU A 134 -4.73 -21.92 -12.03
N TYR A 135 -5.73 -21.39 -12.75
CA TYR A 135 -6.45 -20.23 -12.21
C TYR A 135 -7.32 -20.58 -11.00
N GLU A 136 -7.91 -21.78 -10.94
CA GLU A 136 -8.65 -22.26 -9.77
C GLU A 136 -7.71 -22.44 -8.55
N LEU A 137 -6.51 -23.02 -8.77
CA LEU A 137 -5.50 -23.15 -7.72
C LEU A 137 -5.09 -21.78 -7.16
N ARG A 138 -4.75 -20.82 -8.03
CA ARG A 138 -4.35 -19.48 -7.61
C ARG A 138 -5.46 -18.75 -6.87
N ALA A 139 -6.69 -18.87 -7.29
CA ALA A 139 -7.84 -18.30 -6.60
C ALA A 139 -7.99 -18.88 -5.19
N PHE A 140 -7.90 -20.21 -5.06
CA PHE A 140 -7.96 -20.88 -3.76
C PHE A 140 -6.83 -20.44 -2.82
N GLU A 141 -5.58 -20.42 -3.31
CA GLU A 141 -4.41 -19.97 -2.57
C GLU A 141 -4.57 -18.51 -2.10
N SER A 142 -5.05 -17.61 -2.97
CA SER A 142 -5.22 -16.20 -2.67
C SER A 142 -6.31 -15.93 -1.66
N LEU A 143 -7.45 -16.61 -1.75
CA LEU A 143 -8.53 -16.51 -0.77
C LEU A 143 -8.10 -16.97 0.62
N ARG A 144 -7.34 -18.06 0.67
CA ARG A 144 -6.77 -18.57 1.91
C ARG A 144 -5.72 -17.61 2.50
N LEU A 145 -4.90 -17.00 1.64
CA LEU A 145 -3.84 -16.07 2.02
C LEU A 145 -4.40 -14.79 2.67
N VAL A 146 -5.54 -14.28 2.18
CA VAL A 146 -6.23 -13.14 2.80
C VAL A 146 -7.08 -13.55 4.03
N GLY A 147 -7.05 -14.81 4.42
CA GLY A 147 -7.75 -15.31 5.62
C GLY A 147 -9.28 -15.33 5.49
N LEU A 148 -9.82 -15.56 4.30
CA LEU A 148 -11.24 -15.77 4.12
C LEU A 148 -11.61 -17.22 4.47
N ASP A 149 -12.73 -17.42 5.18
CA ASP A 149 -13.25 -18.76 5.53
C ASP A 149 -13.67 -19.51 4.26
N GLU A 150 -13.23 -20.77 4.11
CA GLU A 150 -13.53 -21.62 2.95
C GLU A 150 -15.03 -21.84 2.73
N ASN A 151 -15.84 -21.80 3.79
CA ASN A 151 -17.31 -21.91 3.71
C ASN A 151 -17.95 -20.75 2.94
N LEU A 152 -17.23 -19.63 2.76
CA LEU A 152 -17.72 -18.46 2.05
C LEU A 152 -17.43 -18.49 0.54
N TYR A 153 -16.46 -19.30 0.08
CA TYR A 153 -15.94 -19.22 -1.30
C TYR A 153 -17.01 -19.32 -2.41
N TYR A 154 -18.05 -20.10 -2.16
CA TYR A 154 -19.14 -20.31 -3.14
C TYR A 154 -20.39 -19.49 -2.82
N GLN A 155 -20.29 -18.55 -1.86
CA GLN A 155 -21.37 -17.62 -1.56
C GLN A 155 -21.31 -16.40 -2.47
N SER A 156 -22.43 -15.66 -2.53
CA SER A 156 -22.50 -14.39 -3.24
C SER A 156 -21.60 -13.33 -2.57
N PRO A 157 -20.79 -12.58 -3.32
CA PRO A 157 -20.04 -11.46 -2.75
C PRO A 157 -20.91 -10.43 -2.04
N PHE A 158 -22.18 -10.32 -2.44
CA PHE A 158 -23.12 -9.34 -1.87
C PHE A 158 -23.53 -9.65 -0.43
N ASP A 159 -23.42 -10.91 -0.01
CA ASP A 159 -23.77 -11.36 1.35
C ASP A 159 -22.65 -11.15 2.38
N LEU A 160 -21.47 -10.72 1.93
CA LEU A 160 -20.30 -10.49 2.76
C LEU A 160 -20.34 -9.15 3.49
N SER A 161 -19.69 -9.08 4.68
CA SER A 161 -19.36 -7.81 5.32
C SER A 161 -18.37 -6.97 4.46
N GLY A 162 -18.31 -5.66 4.70
CA GLY A 162 -17.40 -4.77 3.95
C GLY A 162 -15.93 -5.21 4.03
N GLY A 163 -15.46 -5.63 5.22
CA GLY A 163 -14.11 -6.15 5.39
C GLY A 163 -13.85 -7.46 4.63
N GLN A 164 -14.83 -8.37 4.60
CA GLN A 164 -14.73 -9.60 3.82
C GLN A 164 -14.73 -9.33 2.31
N LYS A 165 -15.60 -8.46 1.81
CA LYS A 165 -15.60 -8.02 0.40
C LYS A 165 -14.23 -7.46 0.00
N ARG A 166 -13.63 -6.65 0.86
CA ARG A 166 -12.31 -6.05 0.63
C ARG A 166 -11.21 -7.10 0.53
N ARG A 167 -11.24 -8.10 1.41
CA ARG A 167 -10.31 -9.25 1.33
C ARG A 167 -10.46 -10.01 0.02
N VAL A 168 -11.70 -10.23 -0.44
CA VAL A 168 -11.98 -10.87 -1.74
C VAL A 168 -11.39 -10.07 -2.89
N ALA A 169 -11.59 -8.76 -2.91
CA ALA A 169 -11.04 -7.90 -3.95
C ALA A 169 -9.50 -7.90 -3.97
N ILE A 170 -8.87 -7.87 -2.79
CA ILE A 170 -7.40 -8.04 -2.67
C ILE A 170 -6.98 -9.42 -3.18
N ALA A 171 -7.70 -10.49 -2.82
CA ALA A 171 -7.42 -11.85 -3.31
C ALA A 171 -7.51 -11.95 -4.84
N GLY A 172 -8.47 -11.26 -5.47
CA GLY A 172 -8.62 -11.21 -6.94
C GLY A 172 -7.38 -10.63 -7.63
N VAL A 173 -6.75 -9.62 -7.04
CA VAL A 173 -5.49 -9.06 -7.54
C VAL A 173 -4.32 -10.01 -7.25
N LEU A 174 -4.24 -10.55 -6.04
CA LEU A 174 -3.17 -11.49 -5.64
C LEU A 174 -3.15 -12.78 -6.45
N ALA A 175 -4.31 -13.24 -6.93
CA ALA A 175 -4.43 -14.43 -7.76
C ALA A 175 -3.69 -14.31 -9.10
N MET A 176 -3.40 -13.09 -9.55
CA MET A 176 -2.53 -12.84 -10.71
C MET A 176 -1.05 -13.07 -10.39
N LYS A 177 -0.68 -13.26 -9.11
CA LYS A 177 0.69 -13.37 -8.59
C LYS A 177 1.54 -12.14 -8.94
N PRO A 178 1.12 -10.93 -8.54
CA PRO A 178 1.87 -9.72 -8.83
C PRO A 178 3.17 -9.65 -8.02
N GLU A 179 4.17 -8.93 -8.52
CA GLU A 179 5.44 -8.62 -7.84
C GLU A 179 5.28 -7.41 -6.92
N GLY A 180 4.35 -6.50 -7.25
CA GLY A 180 4.00 -5.34 -6.44
C GLY A 180 2.49 -5.18 -6.31
N LEU A 181 2.04 -4.74 -5.14
CA LEU A 181 0.64 -4.50 -4.81
C LEU A 181 0.46 -3.05 -4.36
N ILE A 182 -0.29 -2.29 -5.12
CA ILE A 182 -0.67 -0.91 -4.81
C ILE A 182 -2.10 -0.92 -4.27
N LEU A 183 -2.32 -0.28 -3.11
CA LEU A 183 -3.65 -0.18 -2.51
C LEU A 183 -3.99 1.29 -2.25
N ASP A 184 -5.06 1.75 -2.87
CA ASP A 184 -5.56 3.12 -2.68
C ASP A 184 -6.61 3.13 -1.56
N GLU A 185 -6.21 3.59 -0.38
CA GLU A 185 -7.05 3.69 0.82
C GLU A 185 -7.81 2.41 1.18
N PRO A 186 -7.13 1.25 1.33
CA PRO A 186 -7.81 -0.04 1.49
C PRO A 186 -8.58 -0.15 2.82
N THR A 187 -8.39 0.76 3.75
CA THR A 187 -9.03 0.77 5.08
C THR A 187 -10.16 1.79 5.21
N ALA A 188 -10.43 2.59 4.16
CA ALA A 188 -11.46 3.63 4.19
C ALA A 188 -12.85 3.05 4.51
N GLY A 189 -13.55 3.65 5.47
CA GLY A 189 -14.91 3.25 5.86
C GLY A 189 -15.03 1.95 6.67
N LEU A 190 -13.89 1.32 7.05
CA LEU A 190 -13.89 0.19 7.97
C LEU A 190 -13.90 0.66 9.43
N ASP A 191 -14.46 -0.18 10.31
CA ASP A 191 -14.30 -0.02 11.75
C ASP A 191 -12.83 -0.28 12.16
N PRO A 192 -12.41 0.11 13.37
CA PRO A 192 -11.02 -0.04 13.81
C PRO A 192 -10.49 -1.47 13.70
N LYS A 193 -11.32 -2.47 14.03
CA LYS A 193 -10.93 -3.88 13.94
C LYS A 193 -10.73 -4.31 12.50
N GLY A 194 -11.69 -4.01 11.61
CA GLY A 194 -11.58 -4.34 10.18
C GLY A 194 -10.37 -3.67 9.52
N ARG A 195 -10.03 -2.46 9.97
CA ARG A 195 -8.82 -1.75 9.54
C ARG A 195 -7.55 -2.49 9.94
N ASP A 196 -7.40 -2.82 11.23
CA ASP A 196 -6.25 -3.58 11.72
C ASP A 196 -6.14 -4.94 11.02
N ASP A 197 -7.26 -5.65 10.85
CA ASP A 197 -7.31 -6.95 10.17
C ASP A 197 -6.81 -6.89 8.72
N ILE A 198 -7.08 -5.80 7.97
CA ILE A 198 -6.59 -5.63 6.60
C ILE A 198 -5.08 -5.29 6.60
N LEU A 199 -4.64 -4.39 7.48
CA LEU A 199 -3.23 -3.99 7.53
C LEU A 199 -2.33 -5.12 8.03
N ASP A 200 -2.77 -5.89 9.02
CA ASP A 200 -2.08 -7.09 9.48
C ASP A 200 -2.02 -8.17 8.38
N CYS A 201 -3.08 -8.30 7.56
CA CYS A 201 -3.08 -9.16 6.39
C CYS A 201 -2.02 -8.71 5.36
N LEU A 202 -1.92 -7.41 5.06
CA LEU A 202 -0.92 -6.88 4.12
C LEU A 202 0.50 -7.08 4.63
N LYS A 203 0.73 -6.86 5.93
CA LYS A 203 2.01 -7.14 6.56
C LYS A 203 2.39 -8.62 6.45
N TYR A 204 1.47 -9.51 6.80
CA TYR A 204 1.66 -10.95 6.66
C TYR A 204 1.96 -11.35 5.21
N LEU A 205 1.21 -10.82 4.24
CA LEU A 205 1.45 -11.05 2.81
C LEU A 205 2.88 -10.70 2.41
N ARG A 206 3.35 -9.51 2.81
CA ARG A 206 4.71 -9.08 2.52
C ARG A 206 5.76 -10.01 3.16
N GLU A 207 5.57 -10.37 4.43
CA GLU A 207 6.49 -11.24 5.17
C GLU A 207 6.58 -12.65 4.55
N GLU A 208 5.45 -13.21 4.10
CA GLU A 208 5.40 -14.56 3.52
C GLU A 208 5.83 -14.63 2.05
N THR A 209 5.52 -13.60 1.26
CA THR A 209 5.71 -13.66 -0.20
C THR A 209 6.87 -12.79 -0.68
N GLY A 210 7.32 -11.82 0.12
CA GLY A 210 8.31 -10.82 -0.29
C GLY A 210 7.77 -9.76 -1.27
N ILE A 211 6.44 -9.68 -1.46
CA ILE A 211 5.81 -8.73 -2.38
C ILE A 211 6.08 -7.28 -1.95
N THR A 212 6.33 -6.41 -2.92
CA THR A 212 6.39 -4.97 -2.67
C THR A 212 4.99 -4.42 -2.43
N VAL A 213 4.79 -3.61 -1.40
CA VAL A 213 3.50 -3.01 -1.07
C VAL A 213 3.59 -1.49 -1.10
N ILE A 214 2.66 -0.85 -1.80
CA ILE A 214 2.47 0.60 -1.78
C ILE A 214 1.09 0.88 -1.20
N LEU A 215 1.06 1.48 -0.01
CA LEU A 215 -0.14 1.80 0.73
C LEU A 215 -0.43 3.29 0.65
N VAL A 216 -1.47 3.69 -0.06
CA VAL A 216 -2.00 5.06 0.04
C VAL A 216 -2.89 5.11 1.27
N SER A 217 -2.62 6.03 2.19
CA SER A 217 -3.39 6.18 3.42
C SER A 217 -3.47 7.64 3.89
N HIS A 218 -4.58 7.98 4.54
CA HIS A 218 -4.75 9.22 5.29
C HIS A 218 -4.53 9.04 6.79
N SER A 219 -4.32 7.82 7.27
CA SER A 219 -4.03 7.53 8.68
C SER A 219 -2.53 7.54 8.93
N MET A 220 -2.06 8.53 9.66
CA MET A 220 -0.64 8.64 10.02
C MET A 220 -0.22 7.56 11.00
N GLU A 221 -1.14 7.09 11.86
CA GLU A 221 -0.93 5.98 12.77
C GLU A 221 -0.68 4.67 12.04
N ASP A 222 -1.47 4.39 10.97
CA ASP A 222 -1.30 3.18 10.18
C ASP A 222 0.06 3.21 9.46
N VAL A 223 0.37 4.32 8.82
CA VAL A 223 1.64 4.49 8.10
C VAL A 223 2.82 4.38 9.08
N ALA A 224 2.76 5.02 10.26
CA ALA A 224 3.79 4.91 11.28
C ALA A 224 4.02 3.47 11.77
N LYS A 225 2.96 2.65 11.82
CA LYS A 225 2.99 1.29 12.36
C LYS A 225 3.44 0.22 11.37
N TYR A 226 3.11 0.39 10.09
CA TYR A 226 3.18 -0.71 9.13
C TYR A 226 4.22 -0.54 8.03
N VAL A 227 4.61 0.71 7.67
CA VAL A 227 5.49 0.92 6.53
C VAL A 227 6.96 1.12 6.90
N ASP A 228 7.85 0.79 6.00
CA ASP A 228 9.30 1.00 6.17
C ASP A 228 9.74 2.39 5.71
N ARG A 229 8.99 2.99 4.78
CA ARG A 229 9.32 4.24 4.08
C ARG A 229 8.07 5.02 3.78
N ILE A 230 8.13 6.33 3.88
CA ILE A 230 7.03 7.25 3.58
C ILE A 230 7.42 8.17 2.43
N MET A 231 6.56 8.24 1.44
CA MET A 231 6.56 9.22 0.37
C MET A 231 5.45 10.25 0.63
N VAL A 232 5.78 11.53 0.72
CA VAL A 232 4.82 12.61 0.97
C VAL A 232 4.61 13.42 -0.29
N MET A 233 3.40 13.43 -0.80
CA MET A 233 3.00 14.27 -1.95
C MET A 233 2.25 15.52 -1.50
N ASP A 234 2.63 16.65 -2.10
CA ASP A 234 1.99 17.95 -1.91
C ASP A 234 1.95 18.69 -3.25
N ASP A 235 0.75 19.09 -3.69
CA ASP A 235 0.51 19.80 -4.96
C ASP A 235 1.23 19.20 -6.18
N GLY A 236 1.19 17.88 -6.31
CA GLY A 236 1.78 17.15 -7.44
C GLY A 236 3.29 16.92 -7.33
N VAL A 237 3.92 17.35 -6.24
CA VAL A 237 5.37 17.22 -6.02
C VAL A 237 5.65 16.23 -4.89
N LEU A 238 6.73 15.46 -5.00
CA LEU A 238 7.24 14.62 -3.92
C LEU A 238 8.08 15.49 -2.97
N LYS A 239 7.55 15.77 -1.77
CA LYS A 239 8.18 16.64 -0.77
C LYS A 239 9.15 15.92 0.14
N TYR A 240 8.78 14.72 0.59
CA TYR A 240 9.60 13.87 1.45
C TYR A 240 9.58 12.44 0.93
N ASP A 241 10.69 11.76 1.13
CA ASP A 241 10.88 10.36 0.78
C ASP A 241 11.93 9.77 1.72
N ASP A 242 11.48 9.24 2.87
CA ASP A 242 12.38 8.80 3.95
C ASP A 242 11.67 7.81 4.90
N THR A 243 12.37 7.35 5.92
CA THR A 243 11.80 6.54 7.00
C THR A 243 10.67 7.26 7.73
N PRO A 244 9.70 6.54 8.32
CA PRO A 244 8.62 7.16 9.08
C PRO A 244 9.11 8.11 10.18
N GLN A 245 10.16 7.73 10.92
CA GLN A 245 10.75 8.55 11.97
C GLN A 245 11.28 9.88 11.42
N ASN A 246 12.01 9.85 10.31
CA ASN A 246 12.56 11.05 9.70
C ASN A 246 11.46 11.96 9.16
N VAL A 247 10.45 11.41 8.48
CA VAL A 247 9.32 12.19 7.96
C VAL A 247 8.55 12.85 9.10
N PHE A 248 8.21 12.13 10.18
CA PHE A 248 7.43 12.68 11.28
C PHE A 248 8.22 13.61 12.21
N ARG A 249 9.55 13.65 12.16
CA ARG A 249 10.34 14.76 12.77
C ARG A 249 9.96 16.12 12.18
N HIS A 250 9.50 16.16 10.93
CA HIS A 250 9.06 17.36 10.24
C HIS A 250 7.57 17.67 10.47
N TYR A 251 6.95 17.21 11.58
CA TYR A 251 5.51 17.33 11.82
C TYR A 251 4.95 18.75 11.65
N ARG A 252 5.71 19.79 12.01
CA ARG A 252 5.28 21.19 11.83
C ARG A 252 5.20 21.61 10.36
N GLN A 253 6.11 21.11 9.53
CA GLN A 253 6.09 21.34 8.09
C GLN A 253 4.96 20.52 7.44
N LEU A 254 4.69 19.31 7.94
CA LEU A 254 3.55 18.51 7.50
C LEU A 254 2.23 19.21 7.81
N GLU A 255 2.09 19.85 8.99
CA GLU A 255 0.90 20.66 9.33
C GLU A 255 0.67 21.82 8.36
N GLN A 256 1.74 22.47 7.88
CA GLN A 256 1.64 23.58 6.92
C GLN A 256 1.06 23.14 5.57
N ILE A 257 1.23 21.86 5.21
CA ILE A 257 0.66 21.26 4.00
C ILE A 257 -0.62 20.45 4.29
N GLY A 258 -1.24 20.65 5.45
CA GLY A 258 -2.51 20.03 5.84
C GLY A 258 -2.42 18.57 6.25
N LEU A 259 -1.22 18.08 6.61
CA LEU A 259 -1.02 16.72 7.12
C LEU A 259 -0.73 16.75 8.62
N ALA A 260 -1.35 15.85 9.38
CA ALA A 260 -0.98 15.62 10.78
C ALA A 260 0.23 14.67 10.87
N ALA A 261 0.83 14.58 12.06
CA ALA A 261 1.68 13.46 12.44
C ALA A 261 0.90 12.49 13.35
N PRO A 262 1.41 11.31 13.67
CA PRO A 262 0.83 10.45 14.69
C PRO A 262 0.66 11.18 16.02
N GLN A 263 -0.42 10.93 16.75
CA GLN A 263 -0.70 11.55 18.06
C GLN A 263 0.49 11.39 19.02
N VAL A 264 1.16 10.25 18.96
CA VAL A 264 2.36 9.95 19.74
C VAL A 264 3.47 10.98 19.51
N THR A 265 3.68 11.44 18.29
CA THR A 265 4.71 12.45 17.97
C THR A 265 4.48 13.74 18.77
N TYR A 266 3.25 14.21 18.88
CA TYR A 266 2.91 15.41 19.66
C TYR A 266 3.14 15.18 21.17
N ILE A 267 2.64 14.06 21.71
CA ILE A 267 2.78 13.71 23.13
C ILE A 267 4.27 13.64 23.52
N MET A 268 5.10 12.97 22.73
CA MET A 268 6.53 12.83 23.02
C MET A 268 7.23 14.18 23.00
N ASN A 269 6.91 15.04 22.03
CA ASN A 269 7.47 16.41 21.98
C ASN A 269 7.03 17.27 23.19
N ASP A 270 5.79 17.14 23.66
CA ASP A 270 5.31 17.87 24.84
C ASP A 270 5.97 17.37 26.11
N LEU A 271 6.19 16.07 26.27
CA LEU A 271 6.97 15.50 27.38
C LEU A 271 8.40 16.03 27.40
N ILE A 272 9.08 16.11 26.25
CA ILE A 272 10.43 16.66 26.15
C ILE A 272 10.44 18.14 26.55
N ARG A 273 9.47 18.95 26.11
CA ARG A 273 9.32 20.35 26.52
C ARG A 273 9.08 20.52 28.01
N ALA A 274 8.40 19.53 28.64
CA ALA A 274 8.22 19.49 30.09
C ALA A 274 9.45 19.01 30.86
N GLY A 275 10.60 18.75 30.20
CA GLY A 275 11.84 18.31 30.79
C GLY A 275 11.93 16.81 31.06
N ILE A 276 11.02 16.01 30.51
CA ILE A 276 11.03 14.56 30.63
C ILE A 276 11.90 13.98 29.53
N ASN A 277 12.91 13.20 29.91
CA ASN A 277 13.83 12.57 28.95
C ASN A 277 13.21 11.31 28.33
N VAL A 278 12.57 11.46 27.18
CA VAL A 278 11.97 10.39 26.38
C VAL A 278 12.50 10.40 24.96
N ASN A 279 12.32 9.30 24.24
CA ASN A 279 12.76 9.17 22.84
C ASN A 279 11.93 10.08 21.91
N PRO A 280 12.51 11.09 21.25
CA PRO A 280 11.81 11.98 20.33
C PRO A 280 11.33 11.28 19.05
N ASP A 281 11.92 10.14 18.71
CA ASP A 281 11.66 9.40 17.50
C ASP A 281 10.58 8.29 17.65
N ALA A 282 9.97 8.21 18.83
CA ALA A 282 8.85 7.32 19.05
C ALA A 282 7.61 7.85 18.30
N ILE A 283 7.14 7.09 17.34
CA ILE A 283 5.99 7.44 16.47
C ILE A 283 4.80 6.48 16.67
N THR A 284 5.02 5.36 17.39
CA THR A 284 3.98 4.40 17.73
C THR A 284 3.69 4.36 19.23
N ILE A 285 2.47 3.92 19.62
CA ILE A 285 2.09 3.77 21.03
C ILE A 285 3.03 2.80 21.77
N ALA A 286 3.49 1.74 21.10
CA ALA A 286 4.41 0.77 21.69
C ALA A 286 5.76 1.40 22.04
N GLU A 287 6.36 2.14 21.10
CA GLU A 287 7.62 2.85 21.29
C GLU A 287 7.52 3.94 22.39
N ALA A 288 6.44 4.72 22.38
CA ALA A 288 6.19 5.74 23.40
C ALA A 288 6.07 5.13 24.79
N LYS A 289 5.28 4.06 24.93
CA LYS A 289 5.12 3.33 26.20
C LYS A 289 6.46 2.83 26.72
N GLU A 290 7.28 2.22 25.88
CA GLU A 290 8.60 1.72 26.27
C GLU A 290 9.52 2.86 26.72
N SER A 291 9.56 3.95 25.95
CA SER A 291 10.38 5.12 26.27
C SER A 291 9.96 5.78 27.59
N ILE A 292 8.67 6.01 27.80
CA ILE A 292 8.13 6.61 29.04
C ILE A 292 8.42 5.71 30.25
N LEU A 293 8.14 4.41 30.17
CA LEU A 293 8.39 3.49 31.26
C LEU A 293 9.87 3.37 31.60
N SER A 294 10.76 3.45 30.62
CA SER A 294 12.21 3.45 30.83
C SER A 294 12.68 4.67 31.63
N HIS A 295 12.15 5.86 31.31
CA HIS A 295 12.44 7.07 32.06
C HIS A 295 12.07 6.94 33.57
N PHE A 296 10.85 6.48 33.87
CA PHE A 296 10.39 6.34 35.26
C PHE A 296 11.11 5.24 36.05
N LYS A 297 11.48 4.12 35.40
CA LYS A 297 12.26 3.05 36.02
C LYS A 297 13.68 3.49 36.41
N HIS A 298 14.30 4.36 35.62
CA HIS A 298 15.62 4.92 35.96
C HIS A 298 15.54 5.89 37.15
N ASN A 299 14.52 6.75 37.18
CA ASN A 299 14.34 7.72 38.24
C ASN A 299 13.85 7.10 39.56
N ALA A 300 13.22 5.92 39.53
CA ALA A 300 12.81 5.20 40.76
C ALA A 300 13.97 4.43 41.45
N LYS A 301 15.14 4.34 40.79
CA LYS A 301 16.35 3.69 41.31
C LYS A 301 17.42 4.69 41.76
N ALA A 302 17.23 5.98 41.51
CA ALA A 302 18.07 7.09 41.95
C ALA A 302 17.47 7.75 43.21
#